data_45313a9bbd465af0fb284e420cdad37d
#
_entry.id   45313a9bbd465af0fb284e420cdad37d
#
_cell.length_a   1.000
_cell.length_b   1.000
_cell.length_c   1.000
_cell.angle_alpha   90.00
_cell.angle_beta   90.00
_cell.angle_gamma   90.00
#
_symmetry.space_group_name_H-M   'P 1'
#
loop_
_entity.id
_entity.type
_entity.pdbx_description
1 polymer ?
#
loop_
_entity_poly.entity_id
_entity_poly.type
_entity_poly.pdbx_seq_one_letter_code
_entity_poly.pdbx_strand_id
1 'polypeptide(L)'
;MMKQYRYAPLARGSIRLLSLEPQGRHEGGKEHEVTLRCQLFDYPLELGTPWPRTPRLLFEALSYAWGNPSKSHHIFIDGYCLPITKNLHSALLNLRHVSGERVLWVDAICINQGDVGERNHQVKLMASIYRQAASVVVWLGDSYECSEALKEMGTSTTTFKNHQMPTKTWQAIDSLLRQPWFRRIWVSCLHVASYSKKYVDLIP
;
A
#
# COMPACT_ATOMS: atom_id res chain seq x y z
N MET A 1 -4.36 26.63 -13.37
CA MET A 1 -4.93 25.29 -13.66
C MET A 1 -3.85 24.26 -13.41
N MET A 2 -4.06 23.29 -12.51
CA MET A 2 -3.06 22.26 -12.22
C MET A 2 -2.91 21.34 -13.44
N LYS A 3 -1.67 21.08 -13.85
CA LYS A 3 -1.40 20.16 -14.96
C LYS A 3 -1.61 18.72 -14.46
N GLN A 4 -2.39 17.92 -15.18
CA GLN A 4 -2.65 16.53 -14.83
C GLN A 4 -1.45 15.64 -15.21
N TYR A 5 -1.18 14.66 -14.35
CA TYR A 5 -0.18 13.62 -14.61
C TYR A 5 -0.62 12.76 -15.81
N ARG A 6 0.32 12.46 -16.68
CA ARG A 6 0.12 11.56 -17.82
C ARG A 6 1.13 10.43 -17.76
N TYR A 7 0.63 9.21 -17.82
CA TYR A 7 1.48 8.03 -17.82
C TYR A 7 2.28 7.93 -19.12
N ALA A 8 3.59 7.73 -18.99
CA ALA A 8 4.41 7.28 -20.11
C ALA A 8 4.17 5.77 -20.35
N PRO A 9 4.36 5.27 -21.58
CA PRO A 9 4.30 3.83 -21.85
C PRO A 9 5.28 3.07 -20.96
N LEU A 10 4.82 1.96 -20.38
CA LEU A 10 5.64 1.11 -19.53
C LEU A 10 6.44 0.11 -20.37
N ALA A 11 7.74 -0.03 -20.09
CA ALA A 11 8.58 -1.03 -20.74
C ALA A 11 8.09 -2.46 -20.46
N ARG A 12 8.23 -3.34 -21.44
CA ARG A 12 7.81 -4.76 -21.30
C ARG A 12 8.58 -5.44 -20.17
N GLY A 13 7.87 -6.12 -19.28
CA GLY A 13 8.47 -6.79 -18.12
C GLY A 13 8.81 -5.87 -16.95
N SER A 14 8.42 -4.58 -17.03
CA SER A 14 8.59 -3.63 -15.95
C SER A 14 7.28 -3.36 -15.22
N ILE A 15 7.43 -2.82 -14.00
CA ILE A 15 6.37 -2.23 -13.19
C ILE A 15 6.75 -0.78 -12.90
N ARG A 16 5.81 0.04 -12.42
CA ARG A 16 6.16 1.33 -11.82
C ARG A 16 6.21 1.19 -10.31
N LEU A 17 7.13 1.91 -9.70
CA LEU A 17 7.22 2.10 -8.26
C LEU A 17 7.03 3.57 -7.92
N LEU A 18 6.40 3.82 -6.79
CA LEU A 18 6.13 5.13 -6.23
C LEU A 18 7.16 5.43 -5.13
N SER A 19 7.98 6.46 -5.27
CA SER A 19 8.74 7.03 -4.16
C SER A 19 7.90 8.11 -3.50
N LEU A 20 7.54 7.89 -2.24
CA LEU A 20 6.76 8.81 -1.42
C LEU A 20 7.74 9.67 -0.60
N GLU A 21 7.69 11.00 -0.80
CA GLU A 21 8.56 11.95 -0.09
C GLU A 21 8.24 12.00 1.41
N PRO A 22 9.26 12.19 2.26
CA PRO A 22 9.08 12.27 3.72
C PRO A 22 8.29 13.51 4.15
N GLN A 23 7.79 13.45 5.37
CA GLN A 23 7.17 14.60 6.02
C GLN A 23 8.22 15.69 6.26
N GLY A 24 7.91 16.97 5.99
CA GLY A 24 8.74 18.09 6.39
C GLY A 24 9.72 18.65 5.35
N ARG A 25 9.87 18.05 4.16
CA ARG A 25 10.74 18.68 3.12
C ARG A 25 10.22 20.00 2.55
N HIS A 26 8.92 20.31 2.67
CA HIS A 26 8.27 21.49 2.07
C HIS A 26 7.17 22.13 2.92
N GLU A 27 7.09 21.86 4.21
CA GLU A 27 6.05 22.42 5.10
C GLU A 27 6.41 23.83 5.61
N GLY A 28 6.81 24.72 4.70
CA GLY A 28 7.08 26.15 5.00
C GLY A 28 5.89 27.08 4.76
N GLY A 29 4.64 26.61 4.75
CA GLY A 29 3.49 27.44 4.47
C GLY A 29 2.21 26.93 5.09
N LYS A 30 1.55 27.84 5.84
CA LYS A 30 0.16 27.78 6.36
C LYS A 30 -0.54 26.42 6.46
N GLU A 31 -0.96 26.10 7.64
CA GLU A 31 -1.60 24.91 8.24
C GLU A 31 -2.75 24.19 7.50
N HIS A 32 -2.96 24.23 6.20
CA HIS A 32 -4.25 23.76 5.67
C HIS A 32 -4.26 22.67 4.60
N GLU A 33 -3.13 22.24 4.04
CA GLU A 33 -3.20 21.07 3.15
C GLU A 33 -1.86 20.34 3.09
N VAL A 34 -1.78 19.20 3.75
CA VAL A 34 -0.61 18.32 3.68
C VAL A 34 -0.51 17.77 2.25
N THR A 35 0.42 18.30 1.49
CA THR A 35 0.63 17.92 0.08
C THR A 35 1.46 16.64 0.01
N LEU A 36 0.90 15.58 -0.57
CA LEU A 36 1.64 14.36 -0.88
C LEU A 36 2.42 14.55 -2.19
N ARG A 37 3.75 14.55 -2.09
CA ARG A 37 4.67 14.60 -3.22
C ARG A 37 5.30 13.24 -3.44
N CYS A 38 5.41 12.85 -4.69
CA CYS A 38 5.86 11.53 -5.08
C CYS A 38 6.66 11.61 -6.39
N GLN A 39 7.47 10.59 -6.62
CA GLN A 39 8.06 10.30 -7.92
C GLN A 39 7.57 8.92 -8.39
N LEU A 40 7.35 8.76 -9.68
CA LEU A 40 6.96 7.49 -10.27
C LEU A 40 8.02 7.08 -11.30
N PHE A 41 8.59 5.89 -11.15
CA PHE A 41 9.66 5.40 -12.00
C PHE A 41 9.49 3.94 -12.38
N ASP A 42 10.02 3.56 -13.54
CA ASP A 42 9.97 2.19 -14.03
C ASP A 42 11.00 1.32 -13.31
N TYR A 43 10.57 0.11 -12.96
CA TYR A 43 11.39 -0.89 -12.30
C TYR A 43 11.26 -2.25 -13.01
N PRO A 44 12.36 -2.88 -13.46
CA PRO A 44 12.30 -4.18 -14.10
C PRO A 44 11.89 -5.27 -13.10
N LEU A 45 10.87 -6.05 -13.45
CA LEU A 45 10.42 -7.18 -12.64
C LEU A 45 11.11 -8.45 -13.14
N GLU A 46 11.93 -9.07 -12.29
CA GLU A 46 12.60 -10.32 -12.64
C GLU A 46 11.60 -11.48 -12.59
N LEU A 47 11.33 -12.06 -13.77
CA LEU A 47 10.44 -13.21 -13.90
C LEU A 47 11.28 -14.48 -14.10
N GLY A 48 11.03 -15.50 -13.27
CA GLY A 48 11.60 -16.83 -13.48
C GLY A 48 12.97 -17.11 -12.87
N THR A 49 13.59 -16.19 -12.15
CA THR A 49 14.85 -16.44 -11.44
C THR A 49 14.61 -16.63 -9.94
N PRO A 50 15.11 -17.72 -9.31
CA PRO A 50 14.97 -17.94 -7.87
C PRO A 50 15.75 -16.93 -7.01
N TRP A 51 16.82 -16.34 -7.57
CA TRP A 51 17.72 -15.42 -6.86
C TRP A 51 18.04 -14.21 -7.72
N PRO A 52 17.97 -12.98 -7.16
CA PRO A 52 18.35 -11.77 -7.87
C PRO A 52 19.85 -11.74 -8.14
N ARG A 53 20.21 -11.39 -9.36
CA ARG A 53 21.63 -11.24 -9.79
C ARG A 53 22.22 -9.88 -9.45
N THR A 54 21.40 -8.93 -9.04
CA THR A 54 21.82 -7.54 -8.74
C THR A 54 21.26 -7.09 -7.39
N PRO A 55 21.89 -6.10 -6.71
CA PRO A 55 21.29 -5.47 -5.56
C PRO A 55 19.90 -4.96 -5.90
N ARG A 56 18.88 -5.45 -5.19
CA ARG A 56 17.48 -5.07 -5.42
C ARG A 56 17.15 -3.78 -4.68
N LEU A 57 16.48 -2.88 -5.38
CA LEU A 57 15.73 -1.84 -4.70
C LEU A 57 14.64 -2.52 -3.86
N LEU A 58 14.65 -2.27 -2.55
CA LEU A 58 13.62 -2.76 -1.66
C LEU A 58 12.39 -1.87 -1.80
N PHE A 59 11.25 -2.47 -2.11
CA PHE A 59 9.96 -1.79 -2.14
C PHE A 59 8.92 -2.58 -1.32
N GLU A 60 7.91 -1.90 -0.87
CA GLU A 60 6.78 -2.50 -0.16
C GLU A 60 5.54 -2.48 -1.05
N ALA A 61 4.72 -3.52 -0.96
CA ALA A 61 3.48 -3.59 -1.72
C ALA A 61 2.30 -3.21 -0.83
N LEU A 62 1.57 -2.14 -1.20
CA LEU A 62 0.38 -1.71 -0.48
C LEU A 62 -0.84 -2.53 -0.91
N SER A 63 -1.48 -3.17 0.07
CA SER A 63 -2.75 -3.86 -0.07
C SER A 63 -3.83 -3.12 0.72
N TYR A 64 -4.86 -2.62 0.05
CA TYR A 64 -5.91 -1.84 0.68
C TYR A 64 -7.26 -2.01 -0.03
N ALA A 65 -8.36 -1.76 0.64
CA ALA A 65 -9.67 -1.70 -0.01
C ALA A 65 -9.81 -0.34 -0.72
N TRP A 66 -10.22 -0.33 -1.99
CA TRP A 66 -10.35 0.94 -2.74
C TRP A 66 -11.40 1.87 -2.15
N GLY A 67 -12.44 1.29 -1.51
CA GLY A 67 -13.51 2.07 -0.89
C GLY A 67 -14.38 2.80 -1.91
N ASN A 68 -14.82 4.02 -1.56
CA ASN A 68 -15.57 4.87 -2.47
C ASN A 68 -14.70 5.24 -3.68
N PRO A 69 -15.15 5.00 -4.93
CA PRO A 69 -14.35 5.26 -6.13
C PRO A 69 -14.18 6.76 -6.46
N SER A 70 -14.86 7.65 -5.74
CA SER A 70 -14.72 9.10 -5.94
C SER A 70 -13.28 9.55 -5.70
N LYS A 71 -12.68 10.17 -6.71
CA LYS A 71 -11.33 10.74 -6.66
C LYS A 71 -11.38 12.16 -6.13
N SER A 72 -11.64 12.31 -4.85
CA SER A 72 -11.82 13.60 -4.16
C SER A 72 -10.51 14.22 -3.65
N HIS A 73 -9.42 13.49 -3.69
CA HIS A 73 -8.08 13.92 -3.25
C HIS A 73 -7.08 13.78 -4.40
N HIS A 74 -5.88 14.28 -4.20
CA HIS A 74 -4.83 14.21 -5.21
C HIS A 74 -3.44 14.08 -4.58
N ILE A 75 -2.51 13.57 -5.37
CA ILE A 75 -1.06 13.59 -5.10
C ILE A 75 -0.36 14.31 -6.24
N PHE A 76 0.86 14.74 -6.00
CA PHE A 76 1.72 15.33 -7.03
C PHE A 76 2.84 14.37 -7.39
N ILE A 77 2.89 14.00 -8.65
CA ILE A 77 3.96 13.20 -9.24
C ILE A 77 4.77 14.13 -10.15
N ASP A 78 6.02 14.39 -9.78
CA ASP A 78 6.91 15.31 -10.52
C ASP A 78 6.25 16.66 -10.80
N GLY A 79 5.46 17.18 -9.86
CA GLY A 79 4.73 18.43 -9.98
C GLY A 79 3.41 18.37 -10.75
N TYR A 80 3.02 17.21 -11.27
CA TYR A 80 1.74 16.99 -11.94
C TYR A 80 0.72 16.35 -11.00
N CYS A 81 -0.52 16.79 -11.09
CA CYS A 81 -1.61 16.31 -10.23
C CYS A 81 -2.16 14.97 -10.70
N LEU A 82 -2.22 13.99 -9.81
CA LEU A 82 -2.92 12.72 -10.02
C LEU A 82 -4.07 12.60 -9.01
N PRO A 83 -5.34 12.53 -9.47
CA PRO A 83 -6.48 12.36 -8.58
C PRO A 83 -6.57 10.93 -8.04
N ILE A 84 -6.76 10.81 -6.72
CA ILE A 84 -6.86 9.54 -5.98
C ILE A 84 -8.09 9.51 -5.07
N THR A 85 -8.44 8.34 -4.56
CA THR A 85 -9.52 8.19 -3.57
C THR A 85 -9.09 8.69 -2.20
N LYS A 86 -10.07 9.09 -1.36
CA LYS A 86 -9.83 9.50 0.03
C LYS A 86 -9.10 8.41 0.81
N ASN A 87 -9.53 7.15 0.68
CA ASN A 87 -8.92 6.05 1.43
C ASN A 87 -7.44 5.85 1.07
N LEU A 88 -7.08 5.95 -0.23
CA LEU A 88 -5.68 5.88 -0.64
C LEU A 88 -4.87 7.08 -0.13
N HIS A 89 -5.46 8.27 -0.14
CA HIS A 89 -4.81 9.47 0.39
C HIS A 89 -4.49 9.30 1.88
N SER A 90 -5.45 8.85 2.71
CA SER A 90 -5.23 8.56 4.13
C SER A 90 -4.13 7.51 4.33
N ALA A 91 -4.16 6.41 3.54
CA ALA A 91 -3.11 5.40 3.59
C ALA A 91 -1.72 5.98 3.34
N LEU A 92 -1.56 6.79 2.28
CA LEU A 92 -0.26 7.39 1.95
C LEU A 92 0.21 8.40 3.01
N LEU A 93 -0.69 9.16 3.63
CA LEU A 93 -0.35 10.05 4.74
C LEU A 93 0.22 9.27 5.93
N ASN A 94 -0.41 8.16 6.29
CA ASN A 94 0.04 7.32 7.41
C ASN A 94 1.33 6.56 7.08
N LEU A 95 1.59 6.30 5.81
CA LEU A 95 2.79 5.62 5.35
C LEU A 95 4.00 6.54 5.20
N ARG A 96 3.82 7.85 5.18
CA ARG A 96 4.93 8.80 5.06
C ARG A 96 5.88 8.66 6.25
N HIS A 97 7.16 8.50 5.96
CA HIS A 97 8.19 8.58 6.99
C HIS A 97 8.48 10.04 7.36
N VAL A 98 9.00 10.23 8.58
CA VAL A 98 9.42 11.56 9.03
C VAL A 98 10.65 12.05 8.26
N SER A 99 11.61 11.17 7.96
CA SER A 99 12.94 11.54 7.48
C SER A 99 13.46 10.71 6.32
N GLY A 100 12.68 9.97 5.60
CA GLY A 100 13.17 9.15 4.50
C GLY A 100 12.10 8.91 3.45
N GLU A 101 12.51 8.73 2.21
CA GLU A 101 11.61 8.30 1.16
C GLU A 101 11.14 6.86 1.43
N ARG A 102 9.90 6.57 1.05
CA ARG A 102 9.35 5.22 1.12
C ARG A 102 9.00 4.76 -0.29
N VAL A 103 9.53 3.62 -0.70
CA VAL A 103 9.28 3.09 -2.03
C VAL A 103 8.16 2.07 -1.97
N LEU A 104 7.08 2.35 -2.68
CA LEU A 104 5.84 1.58 -2.63
C LEU A 104 5.44 1.09 -4.02
N TRP A 105 4.80 -0.07 -4.08
CA TRP A 105 3.96 -0.45 -5.19
C TRP A 105 2.49 -0.33 -4.78
N VAL A 106 1.74 0.48 -5.53
CA VAL A 106 0.31 0.78 -5.26
C VAL A 106 -0.46 0.59 -6.56
N ASP A 107 -1.33 -0.39 -6.63
CA ASP A 107 -2.07 -0.78 -7.84
C ASP A 107 -2.79 0.40 -8.54
N ALA A 108 -3.44 1.27 -7.77
CA ALA A 108 -4.19 2.41 -8.30
C ALA A 108 -3.32 3.53 -8.89
N ILE A 109 -2.02 3.57 -8.53
CA ILE A 109 -1.06 4.60 -8.98
C ILE A 109 -0.04 4.01 -9.96
N CYS A 110 0.52 2.85 -9.63
CA CYS A 110 1.59 2.24 -10.41
C CYS A 110 1.10 1.62 -11.73
N ILE A 111 -0.21 1.36 -11.84
CA ILE A 111 -0.85 0.88 -13.07
C ILE A 111 -1.64 2.03 -13.71
N ASN A 112 -1.44 2.27 -15.00
CA ASN A 112 -2.31 3.17 -15.75
C ASN A 112 -3.71 2.57 -15.87
N GLN A 113 -4.61 2.98 -14.99
CA GLN A 113 -5.98 2.45 -14.93
C GLN A 113 -6.82 2.80 -16.17
N GLY A 114 -6.41 3.81 -16.94
CA GLY A 114 -7.04 4.21 -18.21
C GLY A 114 -6.62 3.35 -19.40
N ASP A 115 -5.52 2.62 -19.30
CA ASP A 115 -5.03 1.71 -20.33
C ASP A 115 -5.42 0.26 -20.00
N VAL A 116 -6.41 -0.27 -20.74
CA VAL A 116 -6.92 -1.64 -20.56
C VAL A 116 -5.85 -2.69 -20.83
N GLY A 117 -4.99 -2.46 -21.83
CA GLY A 117 -3.91 -3.37 -22.19
C GLY A 117 -2.86 -3.47 -21.08
N GLU A 118 -2.38 -2.32 -20.59
CA GLU A 118 -1.46 -2.27 -19.48
C GLU A 118 -2.05 -2.89 -18.22
N ARG A 119 -3.29 -2.50 -17.87
CA ARG A 119 -3.97 -3.03 -16.68
C ARG A 119 -4.07 -4.56 -16.72
N ASN A 120 -4.52 -5.14 -17.82
CA ASN A 120 -4.65 -6.58 -17.98
C ASN A 120 -3.30 -7.30 -17.88
N HIS A 121 -2.24 -6.69 -18.39
CA HIS A 121 -0.88 -7.23 -18.28
C HIS A 121 -0.37 -7.15 -16.82
N GLN A 122 -0.49 -6.01 -16.18
CA GLN A 122 -0.01 -5.78 -14.81
C GLN A 122 -0.74 -6.65 -13.77
N VAL A 123 -2.05 -6.87 -13.94
CA VAL A 123 -2.82 -7.77 -13.07
C VAL A 123 -2.25 -9.19 -13.06
N LYS A 124 -1.78 -9.69 -14.20
CA LYS A 124 -1.12 -11.01 -14.28
C LYS A 124 0.21 -11.07 -13.54
N LEU A 125 0.86 -9.92 -13.36
CA LEU A 125 2.15 -9.81 -12.65
C LEU A 125 1.98 -9.63 -11.13
N MET A 126 0.77 -9.35 -10.63
CA MET A 126 0.53 -9.02 -9.22
C MET A 126 1.13 -10.06 -8.25
N ALA A 127 0.94 -11.35 -8.50
CA ALA A 127 1.51 -12.39 -7.65
C ALA A 127 3.05 -12.31 -7.57
N SER A 128 3.71 -12.00 -8.70
CA SER A 128 5.16 -11.82 -8.75
C SER A 128 5.60 -10.53 -8.07
N ILE A 129 4.82 -9.45 -8.17
CA ILE A 129 5.07 -8.17 -7.52
C ILE A 129 5.03 -8.34 -6.00
N TYR A 130 3.94 -8.91 -5.47
CA TYR A 130 3.81 -9.17 -4.04
C TYR A 130 4.91 -10.12 -3.52
N ARG A 131 5.31 -11.11 -4.31
CA ARG A 131 6.41 -12.01 -3.97
C ARG A 131 7.75 -11.30 -3.93
N GLN A 132 7.99 -10.32 -4.78
CA GLN A 132 9.25 -9.59 -4.88
C GLN A 132 9.33 -8.38 -3.94
N ALA A 133 8.22 -7.87 -3.45
CA ALA A 133 8.20 -6.82 -2.44
C ALA A 133 8.96 -7.25 -1.17
N ALA A 134 9.64 -6.36 -0.48
CA ALA A 134 10.33 -6.63 0.78
C ALA A 134 9.32 -6.95 1.90
N SER A 135 8.22 -6.21 1.94
CA SER A 135 7.08 -6.45 2.83
C SER A 135 5.76 -6.13 2.13
N VAL A 136 4.68 -6.61 2.70
CA VAL A 136 3.33 -6.25 2.29
C VAL A 136 2.71 -5.42 3.40
N VAL A 137 2.33 -4.20 3.08
CA VAL A 137 1.63 -3.32 3.99
C VAL A 137 0.13 -3.41 3.72
N VAL A 138 -0.64 -3.72 4.74
CA VAL A 138 -2.10 -3.80 4.66
C VAL A 138 -2.71 -2.59 5.36
N TRP A 139 -3.42 -1.77 4.59
CA TRP A 139 -4.19 -0.65 5.10
C TRP A 139 -5.64 -1.08 5.32
N LEU A 140 -6.09 -1.05 6.56
CA LEU A 140 -7.44 -1.46 6.95
C LEU A 140 -8.45 -0.31 6.91
N GLY A 141 -7.97 0.92 6.82
CA GLY A 141 -8.78 2.13 6.81
C GLY A 141 -8.55 2.99 8.05
N ASP A 142 -9.06 4.20 8.01
CA ASP A 142 -8.86 5.25 9.01
C ASP A 142 -9.95 5.15 10.10
N SER A 143 -10.11 3.96 10.70
CA SER A 143 -11.12 3.77 11.76
C SER A 143 -10.46 3.58 13.12
N TYR A 144 -10.97 4.31 14.11
CA TYR A 144 -10.57 4.15 15.52
C TYR A 144 -10.72 2.69 15.99
N GLU A 145 -11.78 2.02 15.55
CA GLU A 145 -12.06 0.63 15.89
C GLU A 145 -10.96 -0.33 15.44
N CYS A 146 -10.40 -0.11 14.22
CA CYS A 146 -9.27 -0.90 13.73
C CYS A 146 -8.01 -0.66 14.55
N SER A 147 -7.71 0.58 14.90
CA SER A 147 -6.55 0.94 15.73
C SER A 147 -6.61 0.28 17.10
N GLU A 148 -7.76 0.35 17.77
CA GLU A 148 -7.97 -0.28 19.08
C GLU A 148 -7.91 -1.80 18.98
N ALA A 149 -8.49 -2.39 17.93
CA ALA A 149 -8.46 -3.83 17.71
C ALA A 149 -7.02 -4.34 17.53
N LEU A 150 -6.19 -3.64 16.75
CA LEU A 150 -4.78 -4.00 16.55
C LEU A 150 -3.96 -3.86 17.84
N LYS A 151 -4.19 -2.82 18.63
CA LYS A 151 -3.56 -2.64 19.94
C LYS A 151 -3.92 -3.77 20.91
N GLU A 152 -5.20 -4.10 21.01
CA GLU A 152 -5.70 -5.16 21.88
C GLU A 152 -5.09 -6.53 21.49
N MET A 153 -5.00 -6.83 20.19
CA MET A 153 -4.34 -8.04 19.70
C MET A 153 -2.84 -8.05 20.01
N GLY A 154 -2.14 -6.92 19.86
CA GLY A 154 -0.71 -6.80 20.15
C GLY A 154 -0.39 -6.99 21.63
N THR A 155 -1.25 -6.51 22.53
CA THR A 155 -1.10 -6.69 23.98
C THR A 155 -1.45 -8.10 24.46
N SER A 156 -2.38 -8.76 23.77
CA SER A 156 -2.87 -10.09 24.17
C SER A 156 -1.90 -11.23 23.86
N THR A 157 -1.00 -11.07 22.90
CA THR A 157 -0.05 -12.14 22.50
C THR A 157 0.95 -12.54 23.58
N THR A 158 1.13 -11.74 24.63
CA THR A 158 2.05 -12.02 25.73
C THR A 158 1.42 -12.77 26.94
N THR A 159 0.11 -12.98 26.98
CA THR A 159 -0.57 -13.39 28.23
C THR A 159 -1.46 -14.63 28.13
N PHE A 160 -1.42 -15.39 27.03
CA PHE A 160 -2.24 -16.63 26.94
C PHE A 160 -1.66 -17.81 27.74
N LYS A 161 -1.68 -17.71 29.08
CA LYS A 161 -1.37 -18.87 29.94
C LYS A 161 -2.59 -19.75 30.26
N ASN A 162 -3.81 -19.28 30.03
CA ASN A 162 -5.05 -20.02 30.28
C ASN A 162 -6.00 -19.91 29.09
N HIS A 163 -6.03 -20.83 28.22
CA HIS A 163 -6.91 -21.17 27.07
C HIS A 163 -8.23 -20.38 26.80
N GLN A 164 -8.51 -19.28 27.46
CA GLN A 164 -9.69 -18.43 27.24
C GLN A 164 -9.27 -17.03 26.85
N MET A 165 -9.55 -16.67 25.59
CA MET A 165 -9.40 -15.29 25.12
C MET A 165 -10.40 -14.37 25.83
N PRO A 166 -10.00 -13.18 26.30
CA PRO A 166 -10.93 -12.17 26.81
C PRO A 166 -11.99 -11.81 25.77
N THR A 167 -13.22 -11.57 26.22
CA THR A 167 -14.36 -11.20 25.35
C THR A 167 -14.04 -9.97 24.48
N LYS A 168 -13.30 -9.00 25.02
CA LYS A 168 -12.85 -7.81 24.28
C LYS A 168 -11.97 -8.17 23.09
N THR A 169 -11.06 -9.12 23.24
CA THR A 169 -10.16 -9.57 22.16
C THR A 169 -10.98 -10.26 21.04
N TRP A 170 -12.00 -11.05 21.38
CA TRP A 170 -12.91 -11.63 20.38
C TRP A 170 -13.69 -10.57 19.63
N GLN A 171 -14.21 -9.56 20.32
CA GLN A 171 -14.90 -8.42 19.69
C GLN A 171 -13.97 -7.65 18.74
N ALA A 172 -12.73 -7.43 19.16
CA ALA A 172 -11.71 -6.79 18.35
C ALA A 172 -11.39 -7.59 17.06
N ILE A 173 -11.22 -8.91 17.18
CA ILE A 173 -10.99 -9.80 16.02
C ILE A 173 -12.20 -9.79 15.08
N ASP A 174 -13.43 -9.88 15.60
CA ASP A 174 -14.64 -9.83 14.78
C ASP A 174 -14.75 -8.50 14.03
N SER A 175 -14.46 -7.38 14.69
CA SER A 175 -14.45 -6.05 14.09
C SER A 175 -13.42 -5.94 12.95
N LEU A 176 -12.21 -6.48 13.15
CA LEU A 176 -11.17 -6.54 12.10
C LEU A 176 -11.61 -7.39 10.92
N LEU A 177 -12.12 -8.59 11.16
CA LEU A 177 -12.53 -9.52 10.09
C LEU A 177 -13.71 -8.99 9.27
N ARG A 178 -14.51 -8.07 9.81
CA ARG A 178 -15.59 -7.37 9.09
C ARG A 178 -15.09 -6.29 8.15
N GLN A 179 -13.83 -5.87 8.23
CA GLN A 179 -13.29 -4.83 7.36
C GLN A 179 -13.38 -5.22 5.88
N PRO A 180 -13.68 -4.25 4.98
CA PRO A 180 -13.83 -4.50 3.54
C PRO A 180 -12.60 -5.18 2.91
N TRP A 181 -11.43 -4.99 3.49
CA TRP A 181 -10.19 -5.59 3.02
C TRP A 181 -10.25 -7.13 3.02
N PHE A 182 -10.79 -7.76 4.08
CA PHE A 182 -10.89 -9.22 4.19
C PHE A 182 -11.87 -9.85 3.19
N ARG A 183 -12.72 -9.05 2.55
CA ARG A 183 -13.67 -9.52 1.52
C ARG A 183 -13.08 -9.54 0.10
N ARG A 184 -11.83 -9.12 -0.06
CA ARG A 184 -11.18 -9.07 -1.38
C ARG A 184 -10.60 -10.44 -1.76
N ILE A 185 -10.83 -10.84 -3.02
CA ILE A 185 -10.29 -12.09 -3.62
C ILE A 185 -8.75 -12.14 -3.55
N TRP A 186 -8.09 -10.98 -3.61
CA TRP A 186 -6.62 -10.86 -3.63
C TRP A 186 -5.95 -11.21 -2.29
N VAL A 187 -6.69 -11.38 -1.20
CA VAL A 187 -6.19 -11.95 0.07
C VAL A 187 -5.57 -13.33 -0.18
N SER A 188 -6.08 -14.09 -1.17
CA SER A 188 -5.48 -15.34 -1.62
C SER A 188 -4.07 -15.18 -2.20
N CYS A 189 -3.75 -14.05 -2.84
CA CYS A 189 -2.41 -13.75 -3.35
C CYS A 189 -1.41 -13.46 -2.22
N LEU A 190 -1.88 -12.92 -1.11
CA LEU A 190 -1.08 -12.71 0.11
C LEU A 190 -0.70 -14.04 0.76
N HIS A 191 -1.56 -15.06 0.65
CA HIS A 191 -1.23 -16.42 1.11
C HIS A 191 0.01 -16.97 0.40
N VAL A 192 0.16 -16.69 -0.90
CA VAL A 192 1.37 -17.07 -1.67
C VAL A 192 2.60 -16.26 -1.22
N ALA A 193 2.44 -15.01 -0.79
CA ALA A 193 3.53 -14.19 -0.27
C ALA A 193 3.98 -14.64 1.13
N SER A 194 3.07 -15.14 1.97
CA SER A 194 3.38 -15.61 3.33
C SER A 194 4.26 -16.87 3.35
N TYR A 195 4.24 -17.69 2.31
CA TYR A 195 5.17 -18.82 2.16
C TYR A 195 6.64 -18.39 2.05
N SER A 196 6.94 -17.14 1.75
CA SER A 196 8.31 -16.63 1.59
C SER A 196 8.86 -15.86 2.80
N LYS A 197 8.36 -16.08 4.01
CA LYS A 197 8.83 -15.44 5.27
C LYS A 197 8.81 -13.90 5.25
N LYS A 198 7.83 -13.29 4.59
CA LYS A 198 7.72 -11.83 4.53
C LYS A 198 6.84 -11.29 5.64
N TYR A 199 7.24 -10.15 6.17
CA TYR A 199 6.43 -9.42 7.14
C TYR A 199 5.19 -8.86 6.45
N VAL A 200 4.05 -9.03 7.11
CA VAL A 200 2.79 -8.38 6.74
C VAL A 200 2.50 -7.37 7.85
N ASP A 201 2.62 -6.10 7.53
CA ASP A 201 2.35 -5.01 8.48
C ASP A 201 0.89 -4.59 8.34
N LEU A 202 0.11 -4.78 9.39
CA LEU A 202 -1.27 -4.28 9.49
C LEU A 202 -1.23 -2.87 10.04
N ILE A 203 -1.78 -1.93 9.31
CA ILE A 203 -1.91 -0.54 9.74
C ILE A 203 -3.38 -0.12 9.69
N PRO A 204 -3.83 0.59 10.75
CA PRO A 204 -5.19 1.13 10.86
C PRO A 204 -5.36 2.34 9.97
#